data_6eefab936181f1540b7d4f917af9b548
#
_entry.id   6eefab936181f1540b7d4f917af9b548
#
_cell.length_a   1.000
_cell.length_b   1.000
_cell.length_c   1.000
_cell.angle_alpha   90.00
_cell.angle_beta   90.00
_cell.angle_gamma   90.00
#
_symmetry.space_group_name_H-M   'P 1'
#
loop_
_entity.id
_entity.type
_entity.pdbx_description
1 polymer ?
#
loop_
_entity_poly.entity_id
_entity_poly.type
_entity_poly.pdbx_seq_one_letter_code
_entity_poly.pdbx_strand_id
1 'polypeptide(L)'
;YMIDWLTNYGNNCWMSIFYNNHDNPRMVNKITEDKQYHEAIMKLLAVMQMTLKGTPFIFQGDEMGLTNYQFTSMDQVTDVEAKGYFKEYCESMSKKDAFKKILVGTREHTRVLLPWNEKLPSYHEGLVQEIRTEITDVYKTLIKLRHEDETFVYGEFDVLNKKKDRFVYKRSLEGKEYIMDCNLGKDVQKAYQADGFECIFTTGTDKDTLSAYEARVWKKK
;
A
#
# COMPACT_ATOMS: atom_id res chain seq x y z
N TYR A 1 -11.71 -7.35 -1.56
CA TYR A 1 -11.52 -8.03 -2.87
C TYR A 1 -10.28 -8.94 -2.88
N MET A 2 -9.05 -8.40 -2.78
CA MET A 2 -7.79 -9.19 -2.81
C MET A 2 -7.76 -10.29 -1.74
N ILE A 3 -8.09 -9.95 -0.48
CA ILE A 3 -8.15 -10.90 0.63
C ILE A 3 -9.20 -11.99 0.38
N ASP A 4 -10.39 -11.61 -0.13
CA ASP A 4 -11.45 -12.58 -0.45
C ASP A 4 -11.02 -13.53 -1.55
N TRP A 5 -10.38 -13.00 -2.58
CA TRP A 5 -9.88 -13.77 -3.69
C TRP A 5 -8.81 -14.77 -3.26
N LEU A 6 -7.80 -14.32 -2.49
CA LEU A 6 -6.76 -15.19 -1.95
C LEU A 6 -7.32 -16.22 -0.97
N THR A 7 -8.32 -15.86 -0.17
CA THR A 7 -8.99 -16.81 0.75
C THR A 7 -9.64 -17.98 -0.01
N ASN A 8 -10.27 -17.68 -1.14
CA ASN A 8 -11.03 -18.70 -1.89
C ASN A 8 -10.19 -19.45 -2.93
N TYR A 9 -9.18 -18.81 -3.49
CA TYR A 9 -8.45 -19.30 -4.67
C TYR A 9 -6.93 -19.28 -4.54
N GLY A 10 -6.38 -18.77 -3.43
CA GLY A 10 -4.95 -18.49 -3.30
C GLY A 10 -4.02 -19.67 -3.53
N ASN A 11 -4.46 -20.91 -3.28
CA ASN A 11 -3.66 -22.10 -3.54
C ASN A 11 -3.84 -22.66 -4.97
N ASN A 12 -4.89 -22.26 -5.69
CA ASN A 12 -5.23 -22.78 -7.02
C ASN A 12 -4.93 -21.77 -8.15
N CYS A 13 -4.72 -20.50 -7.82
CA CYS A 13 -4.51 -19.45 -8.80
C CYS A 13 -3.31 -18.59 -8.43
N TRP A 14 -2.66 -18.01 -9.46
CA TRP A 14 -1.57 -17.07 -9.29
C TRP A 14 -2.05 -15.64 -9.50
N MET A 15 -1.91 -14.80 -8.48
CA MET A 15 -2.48 -13.45 -8.48
C MET A 15 -1.40 -12.39 -8.73
N SER A 16 -1.74 -11.33 -9.45
CA SER A 16 -0.96 -10.09 -9.48
C SER A 16 -1.29 -9.26 -8.24
N ILE A 17 -0.27 -9.00 -7.41
CA ILE A 17 -0.42 -8.26 -6.15
C ILE A 17 0.05 -6.83 -6.37
N PHE A 18 -0.88 -5.88 -6.45
CA PHE A 18 -0.57 -4.46 -6.55
C PHE A 18 -1.64 -3.61 -5.85
N TYR A 19 -1.26 -2.44 -5.39
CA TYR A 19 -2.17 -1.48 -4.75
C TYR A 19 -2.31 -0.20 -5.55
N ASN A 20 -1.27 0.17 -6.29
CA ASN A 20 -1.22 1.37 -7.10
C ASN A 20 -0.96 1.04 -8.57
N ASN A 21 -1.45 1.89 -9.45
CA ASN A 21 -1.18 1.88 -10.89
C ASN A 21 -1.33 3.31 -11.46
N HIS A 22 -1.06 3.46 -12.74
CA HIS A 22 -1.12 4.74 -13.45
C HIS A 22 -2.54 5.28 -13.72
N ASP A 23 -3.58 4.53 -13.36
CA ASP A 23 -4.99 4.90 -13.63
C ASP A 23 -5.77 5.28 -12.37
N ASN A 24 -5.13 5.26 -11.21
CA ASN A 24 -5.79 5.51 -9.94
C ASN A 24 -4.97 6.46 -9.05
N PRO A 25 -5.63 7.26 -8.19
CA PRO A 25 -4.96 7.93 -7.08
C PRO A 25 -4.27 6.93 -6.15
N ARG A 26 -3.28 7.39 -5.38
CA ARG A 26 -2.52 6.55 -4.45
C ARG A 26 -3.42 5.86 -3.42
N MET A 27 -3.21 4.57 -3.20
CA MET A 27 -4.01 3.74 -2.30
C MET A 27 -4.03 4.28 -0.87
N VAL A 28 -2.92 4.80 -0.38
CA VAL A 28 -2.83 5.38 0.96
C VAL A 28 -3.86 6.49 1.18
N ASN A 29 -4.06 7.35 0.18
CA ASN A 29 -5.07 8.42 0.24
C ASN A 29 -6.51 7.92 0.08
N LYS A 30 -6.71 6.76 -0.58
CA LYS A 30 -8.03 6.09 -0.64
C LYS A 30 -8.40 5.46 0.70
N ILE A 31 -7.42 5.00 1.49
CA ILE A 31 -7.66 4.41 2.80
C ILE A 31 -7.99 5.49 3.82
N THR A 32 -7.24 6.59 3.83
CA THR A 32 -7.49 7.73 4.73
C THR A 32 -6.88 9.02 4.21
N GLU A 33 -7.58 10.14 4.45
CA GLU A 33 -7.04 11.48 4.26
C GLU A 33 -6.17 11.95 5.45
N ASP A 34 -6.21 11.22 6.57
CA ASP A 34 -5.45 11.54 7.77
C ASP A 34 -3.99 11.16 7.62
N LYS A 35 -3.17 12.18 7.38
CA LYS A 35 -1.74 12.04 7.06
C LYS A 35 -0.92 11.36 8.17
N GLN A 36 -1.38 11.41 9.43
CA GLN A 36 -0.67 10.76 10.55
C GLN A 36 -0.55 9.24 10.37
N TYR A 37 -1.48 8.61 9.64
CA TYR A 37 -1.47 7.17 9.40
C TYR A 37 -0.80 6.76 8.08
N HIS A 38 -0.43 7.71 7.21
CA HIS A 38 0.06 7.38 5.86
C HIS A 38 1.29 6.48 5.89
N GLU A 39 2.26 6.78 6.76
CA GLU A 39 3.47 5.97 6.88
C GLU A 39 3.16 4.54 7.34
N ALA A 40 2.34 4.38 8.38
CA ALA A 40 1.94 3.07 8.89
C ALA A 40 1.20 2.24 7.81
N ILE A 41 0.28 2.88 7.07
CA ILE A 41 -0.45 2.25 5.98
C ILE A 41 0.49 1.80 4.86
N MET A 42 1.44 2.62 4.46
CA MET A 42 2.41 2.27 3.41
C MET A 42 3.27 1.08 3.81
N LYS A 43 3.73 1.04 5.07
CA LYS A 43 4.47 -0.10 5.63
C LYS A 43 3.62 -1.38 5.66
N LEU A 44 2.36 -1.28 6.12
CA LEU A 44 1.40 -2.38 6.11
C LEU A 44 1.18 -2.93 4.68
N LEU A 45 0.92 -2.03 3.72
CA LEU A 45 0.72 -2.42 2.32
C LEU A 45 1.96 -3.11 1.74
N ALA A 46 3.17 -2.61 2.05
CA ALA A 46 4.42 -3.24 1.63
C ALA A 46 4.57 -4.66 2.21
N VAL A 47 4.28 -4.85 3.52
CA VAL A 47 4.30 -6.19 4.14
C VAL A 47 3.34 -7.13 3.41
N MET A 48 2.08 -6.72 3.25
CA MET A 48 1.09 -7.55 2.56
C MET A 48 1.49 -7.83 1.11
N GLN A 49 1.95 -6.83 0.36
CA GLN A 49 2.36 -6.99 -1.03
C GLN A 49 3.48 -8.01 -1.21
N MET A 50 4.46 -7.98 -0.33
CA MET A 50 5.65 -8.82 -0.45
C MET A 50 5.47 -10.22 0.16
N THR A 51 4.46 -10.44 1.01
CA THR A 51 4.26 -11.72 1.70
C THR A 51 3.03 -12.51 1.23
N LEU A 52 2.08 -11.87 0.55
CA LEU A 52 0.95 -12.55 -0.09
C LEU A 52 1.41 -13.44 -1.25
N LYS A 53 0.62 -14.49 -1.54
CA LYS A 53 0.88 -15.41 -2.65
C LYS A 53 0.52 -14.78 -3.98
N GLY A 54 1.47 -14.73 -4.90
CA GLY A 54 1.34 -14.13 -6.23
C GLY A 54 2.58 -13.34 -6.63
N THR A 55 2.50 -12.63 -7.74
CA THR A 55 3.56 -11.75 -8.22
C THR A 55 3.34 -10.31 -7.70
N PRO A 56 4.22 -9.77 -6.86
CA PRO A 56 4.12 -8.37 -6.44
C PRO A 56 4.54 -7.43 -7.58
N PHE A 57 3.73 -6.42 -7.83
CA PHE A 57 4.02 -5.32 -8.75
C PHE A 57 4.13 -4.02 -7.95
N ILE A 58 5.34 -3.59 -7.68
CA ILE A 58 5.61 -2.33 -7.00
C ILE A 58 5.46 -1.22 -8.03
N PHE A 59 4.44 -0.38 -7.86
CA PHE A 59 4.25 0.76 -8.74
C PHE A 59 5.23 1.87 -8.35
N GLN A 60 5.82 2.52 -9.35
CA GLN A 60 6.79 3.60 -9.16
C GLN A 60 6.33 4.62 -8.10
N GLY A 61 7.18 4.88 -7.11
CA GLY A 61 6.91 5.79 -5.99
C GLY A 61 6.26 5.14 -4.77
N ASP A 62 5.85 3.85 -4.82
CA ASP A 62 5.39 3.13 -3.63
C ASP A 62 6.56 2.96 -2.66
N GLU A 63 7.72 2.58 -3.18
CA GLU A 63 8.98 2.42 -2.44
C GLU A 63 9.53 3.73 -1.89
N MET A 64 9.07 4.86 -2.41
CA MET A 64 9.43 6.20 -1.96
C MET A 64 8.44 6.76 -0.93
N GLY A 65 7.33 6.07 -0.71
CA GLY A 65 6.25 6.56 0.14
C GLY A 65 5.51 7.76 -0.42
N LEU A 66 5.32 7.83 -1.74
CA LEU A 66 4.58 8.93 -2.36
C LEU A 66 3.08 8.85 -2.09
N THR A 67 2.47 10.01 -1.92
CA THR A 67 1.04 10.22 -1.71
C THR A 67 0.43 10.97 -2.88
N ASN A 68 -0.87 11.26 -2.83
CA ASN A 68 -1.49 12.17 -3.79
C ASN A 68 -0.85 13.56 -3.72
N TYR A 69 -0.61 14.16 -4.88
CA TYR A 69 -0.05 15.50 -4.98
C TYR A 69 -1.09 16.59 -4.66
N GLN A 70 -0.62 17.70 -4.13
CA GLN A 70 -1.45 18.85 -3.78
C GLN A 70 -1.54 19.83 -4.96
N PHE A 71 -2.29 19.47 -6.00
CA PHE A 71 -2.56 20.36 -7.12
C PHE A 71 -3.33 21.61 -6.66
N THR A 72 -2.97 22.76 -7.18
CA THR A 72 -3.57 24.06 -6.84
C THR A 72 -4.43 24.64 -7.96
N SER A 73 -4.24 24.19 -9.22
CA SER A 73 -5.04 24.61 -10.37
C SER A 73 -5.16 23.50 -11.41
N MET A 74 -6.14 23.63 -12.31
CA MET A 74 -6.29 22.74 -13.47
C MET A 74 -5.16 22.84 -14.48
N ASP A 75 -4.35 23.91 -14.45
CA ASP A 75 -3.19 24.05 -15.34
C ASP A 75 -2.09 23.04 -15.04
N GLN A 76 -2.06 22.54 -13.79
CA GLN A 76 -1.15 21.48 -13.35
C GLN A 76 -1.64 20.08 -13.74
N VAL A 77 -2.88 19.93 -14.19
CA VAL A 77 -3.47 18.65 -14.60
C VAL A 77 -3.30 18.49 -16.11
N THR A 78 -2.54 17.48 -16.53
CA THR A 78 -2.27 17.23 -17.95
C THR A 78 -3.23 16.22 -18.56
N ASP A 79 -3.86 15.38 -17.74
CA ASP A 79 -4.76 14.33 -18.17
C ASP A 79 -6.01 14.86 -18.90
N VAL A 80 -6.21 14.37 -20.14
CA VAL A 80 -7.29 14.79 -21.02
C VAL A 80 -8.65 14.43 -20.45
N GLU A 81 -8.77 13.26 -19.81
CA GLU A 81 -10.01 12.80 -19.19
C GLU A 81 -10.43 13.71 -18.04
N ALA A 82 -9.49 14.04 -17.14
CA ALA A 82 -9.73 14.97 -16.04
C ALA A 82 -10.15 16.36 -16.55
N LYS A 83 -9.52 16.85 -17.63
CA LYS A 83 -9.91 18.12 -18.28
C LYS A 83 -11.31 18.05 -18.89
N GLY A 84 -11.69 16.91 -19.46
CA GLY A 84 -13.03 16.67 -19.99
C GLY A 84 -14.09 16.75 -18.90
N TYR A 85 -13.92 15.98 -17.83
CA TYR A 85 -14.84 16.00 -16.69
C TYR A 85 -14.88 17.37 -15.98
N PHE A 86 -13.76 18.07 -15.91
CA PHE A 86 -13.78 19.42 -15.34
C PHE A 86 -14.69 20.38 -16.10
N LYS A 87 -14.67 20.35 -17.43
CA LYS A 87 -15.58 21.15 -18.27
C LYS A 87 -17.04 20.81 -18.01
N GLU A 88 -17.36 19.51 -18.01
CA GLU A 88 -18.72 19.01 -17.74
C GLU A 88 -19.21 19.44 -16.35
N TYR A 89 -18.38 19.28 -15.32
CA TYR A 89 -18.76 19.70 -13.95
C TYR A 89 -18.96 21.21 -13.82
N CYS A 90 -18.23 22.03 -14.57
CA CYS A 90 -18.42 23.47 -14.58
C CYS A 90 -19.77 23.92 -15.16
N GLU A 91 -20.49 23.07 -15.86
CA GLU A 91 -21.86 23.36 -16.32
C GLU A 91 -22.89 23.34 -15.18
N SER A 92 -22.62 22.59 -14.10
CA SER A 92 -23.54 22.37 -12.98
C SER A 92 -23.06 22.87 -11.63
N MET A 93 -21.78 23.23 -11.49
CA MET A 93 -21.19 23.65 -10.22
C MET A 93 -20.08 24.71 -10.40
N SER A 94 -19.62 25.30 -9.30
CA SER A 94 -18.52 26.26 -9.34
C SER A 94 -17.21 25.61 -9.80
N LYS A 95 -16.33 26.39 -10.48
CA LYS A 95 -15.00 25.92 -10.87
C LYS A 95 -14.21 25.36 -9.69
N LYS A 96 -14.36 25.96 -8.50
CA LYS A 96 -13.70 25.50 -7.27
C LYS A 96 -14.18 24.12 -6.84
N ASP A 97 -15.48 23.87 -6.90
CA ASP A 97 -16.06 22.59 -6.51
C ASP A 97 -15.80 21.52 -7.58
N ALA A 98 -15.89 21.88 -8.86
CA ALA A 98 -15.49 21.02 -9.97
C ALA A 98 -14.03 20.57 -9.83
N PHE A 99 -13.11 21.48 -9.51
CA PHE A 99 -11.69 21.16 -9.29
C PHE A 99 -11.50 20.21 -8.11
N LYS A 100 -12.14 20.47 -6.96
CA LYS A 100 -12.09 19.56 -5.82
C LYS A 100 -12.58 18.15 -6.18
N LYS A 101 -13.68 18.08 -6.95
CA LYS A 101 -14.24 16.80 -7.39
C LYS A 101 -13.28 16.02 -8.31
N ILE A 102 -12.56 16.72 -9.19
CA ILE A 102 -11.52 16.13 -10.02
C ILE A 102 -10.39 15.55 -9.16
N LEU A 103 -9.92 16.29 -8.15
CA LEU A 103 -8.81 15.85 -7.30
C LEU A 103 -9.08 14.57 -6.50
N VAL A 104 -10.33 14.21 -6.27
CA VAL A 104 -10.67 12.97 -5.57
C VAL A 104 -10.30 11.73 -6.38
N GLY A 105 -10.43 11.78 -7.70
CA GLY A 105 -10.33 10.61 -8.57
C GLY A 105 -9.29 10.68 -9.68
N THR A 106 -8.64 11.83 -9.87
CA THR A 106 -7.73 11.99 -11.02
C THR A 106 -6.50 11.08 -10.90
N ARG A 107 -6.18 10.42 -11.99
CA ARG A 107 -4.96 9.63 -12.15
C ARG A 107 -3.70 10.50 -12.28
N GLU A 108 -3.83 11.82 -12.40
CA GLU A 108 -2.69 12.75 -12.40
C GLU A 108 -1.80 12.57 -11.16
N HIS A 109 -2.39 12.21 -10.02
CA HIS A 109 -1.64 11.92 -8.78
C HIS A 109 -0.53 10.87 -8.92
N THR A 110 -0.64 9.98 -9.89
CA THR A 110 0.31 8.90 -10.14
C THR A 110 1.13 9.10 -11.42
N ARG A 111 0.92 10.23 -12.13
CA ARG A 111 1.59 10.58 -13.39
C ARG A 111 2.56 11.75 -13.27
N VAL A 112 2.71 12.33 -12.08
CA VAL A 112 3.77 13.31 -11.80
C VAL A 112 5.13 12.60 -11.82
N LEU A 113 6.15 13.24 -12.36
CA LEU A 113 7.51 12.70 -12.40
C LEU A 113 8.01 12.40 -10.98
N LEU A 114 8.76 11.31 -10.85
CA LEU A 114 9.34 10.92 -9.57
C LEU A 114 10.39 11.95 -9.13
N PRO A 115 10.56 12.17 -7.83
CA PRO A 115 11.45 13.19 -7.27
C PRO A 115 12.94 12.76 -7.30
N TRP A 116 13.39 12.12 -8.39
CA TRP A 116 14.81 11.76 -8.59
C TRP A 116 15.67 12.96 -8.92
N ASN A 117 15.07 13.95 -9.57
CA ASN A 117 15.74 15.16 -10.03
C ASN A 117 15.05 16.37 -9.44
N GLU A 118 15.82 17.40 -9.16
CA GLU A 118 15.34 18.64 -8.56
C GLU A 118 14.43 19.47 -9.50
N LYS A 119 14.38 19.15 -10.80
CA LYS A 119 13.60 19.89 -11.79
C LYS A 119 12.40 19.12 -12.29
N LEU A 120 11.22 19.49 -11.82
CA LEU A 120 9.96 19.09 -12.42
C LEU A 120 9.64 19.94 -13.67
N PRO A 121 8.83 19.45 -14.62
CA PRO A 121 8.28 20.26 -15.70
C PRO A 121 7.55 21.49 -15.16
N SER A 122 7.49 22.57 -15.94
CA SER A 122 6.88 23.84 -15.51
C SER A 122 5.43 23.70 -15.04
N TYR A 123 4.65 22.79 -15.65
CA TYR A 123 3.26 22.52 -15.24
C TYR A 123 3.16 21.76 -13.89
N HIS A 124 4.24 21.13 -13.44
CA HIS A 124 4.33 20.49 -12.13
C HIS A 124 5.26 21.24 -11.16
N GLU A 125 5.64 22.45 -11.48
CA GLU A 125 6.48 23.28 -10.61
C GLU A 125 5.82 23.44 -9.23
N GLY A 126 6.59 23.23 -8.17
CA GLY A 126 6.12 23.29 -6.78
C GLY A 126 5.43 22.02 -6.28
N LEU A 127 5.22 21.00 -7.13
CA LEU A 127 4.69 19.70 -6.71
C LEU A 127 5.83 18.78 -6.24
N VAL A 128 6.43 19.10 -5.11
CA VAL A 128 7.53 18.31 -4.55
C VAL A 128 7.02 17.44 -3.41
N GLN A 129 7.45 16.17 -3.39
CA GLN A 129 7.31 15.27 -2.23
C GLN A 129 8.69 14.77 -1.83
N GLU A 130 8.91 14.66 -0.53
CA GLU A 130 10.12 14.06 0.02
C GLU A 130 10.04 12.53 -0.08
N ILE A 131 11.19 11.91 -0.37
CA ILE A 131 11.33 10.46 -0.32
C ILE A 131 11.39 10.04 1.16
N ARG A 132 10.51 9.14 1.55
CA ARG A 132 10.50 8.55 2.89
C ARG A 132 11.43 7.34 2.92
N THR A 133 12.63 7.54 3.41
CA THR A 133 13.67 6.50 3.46
C THR A 133 13.21 5.29 4.29
N GLU A 134 12.39 5.49 5.31
CA GLU A 134 11.80 4.43 6.15
C GLU A 134 10.93 3.47 5.32
N ILE A 135 10.21 3.96 4.32
CA ILE A 135 9.41 3.12 3.41
C ILE A 135 10.34 2.36 2.46
N THR A 136 11.35 3.05 1.94
CA THR A 136 12.36 2.43 1.06
C THR A 136 13.05 1.27 1.77
N ASP A 137 13.42 1.43 3.03
CA ASP A 137 14.11 0.41 3.82
C ASP A 137 13.21 -0.79 4.15
N VAL A 138 11.91 -0.54 4.38
CA VAL A 138 10.91 -1.61 4.50
C VAL A 138 10.84 -2.43 3.20
N TYR A 139 10.72 -1.79 2.03
CA TYR A 139 10.71 -2.50 0.76
C TYR A 139 11.99 -3.30 0.53
N LYS A 140 13.18 -2.73 0.77
CA LYS A 140 14.46 -3.44 0.64
C LYS A 140 14.49 -4.70 1.51
N THR A 141 14.08 -4.58 2.78
CA THR A 141 14.06 -5.69 3.74
C THR A 141 13.10 -6.79 3.29
N LEU A 142 11.88 -6.44 2.88
CA LEU A 142 10.88 -7.40 2.46
C LEU A 142 11.19 -8.05 1.11
N ILE A 143 11.77 -7.31 0.16
CA ILE A 143 12.26 -7.85 -1.11
C ILE A 143 13.35 -8.88 -0.85
N LYS A 144 14.32 -8.55 0.02
CA LYS A 144 15.37 -9.48 0.43
C LYS A 144 14.77 -10.74 1.05
N LEU A 145 13.88 -10.60 2.02
CA LEU A 145 13.19 -11.72 2.67
C LEU A 145 12.50 -12.64 1.64
N ARG A 146 11.79 -12.05 0.69
CA ARG A 146 11.09 -12.81 -0.36
C ARG A 146 12.04 -13.51 -1.32
N HIS A 147 13.22 -12.94 -1.61
CA HIS A 147 14.23 -13.56 -2.46
C HIS A 147 14.98 -14.69 -1.75
N GLU A 148 15.20 -14.57 -0.44
CA GLU A 148 15.94 -15.55 0.35
C GLU A 148 15.10 -16.76 0.78
N ASP A 149 13.76 -16.65 0.76
CA ASP A 149 12.89 -17.75 1.17
C ASP A 149 11.69 -17.92 0.21
N GLU A 150 11.74 -19.03 -0.53
CA GLU A 150 10.72 -19.41 -1.51
C GLU A 150 9.33 -19.63 -0.90
N THR A 151 9.21 -19.74 0.43
CA THR A 151 7.91 -19.84 1.12
C THR A 151 7.03 -18.62 0.81
N PHE A 152 7.62 -17.43 0.65
CA PHE A 152 6.87 -16.24 0.27
C PHE A 152 6.43 -16.23 -1.20
N VAL A 153 7.09 -17.02 -2.04
CA VAL A 153 6.75 -17.17 -3.46
C VAL A 153 5.77 -18.31 -3.66
N TYR A 154 6.19 -19.54 -3.39
CA TYR A 154 5.47 -20.77 -3.76
C TYR A 154 4.66 -21.36 -2.62
N GLY A 155 4.92 -20.98 -1.36
CA GLY A 155 4.27 -21.55 -0.20
C GLY A 155 2.75 -21.51 -0.27
N GLU A 156 2.11 -22.44 0.40
CA GLU A 156 0.67 -22.45 0.59
C GLU A 156 0.20 -21.21 1.35
N PHE A 157 -1.05 -20.86 1.16
CA PHE A 157 -1.67 -19.69 1.76
C PHE A 157 -2.90 -20.12 2.57
N ASP A 158 -2.85 -19.87 3.88
CA ASP A 158 -3.93 -20.19 4.81
C ASP A 158 -4.38 -18.95 5.57
N VAL A 159 -5.68 -18.72 5.65
CA VAL A 159 -6.24 -17.64 6.46
C VAL A 159 -6.49 -18.12 7.88
N LEU A 160 -5.81 -17.52 8.86
CA LEU A 160 -5.97 -17.84 10.28
C LEU A 160 -7.02 -16.98 10.96
N ASN A 161 -7.11 -15.70 10.59
CA ASN A 161 -8.14 -14.77 11.08
C ASN A 161 -8.45 -13.71 10.03
N LYS A 162 -9.74 -13.51 9.77
CA LYS A 162 -10.23 -12.50 8.84
C LYS A 162 -11.43 -11.78 9.46
N LYS A 163 -11.21 -10.54 9.84
CA LYS A 163 -12.25 -9.62 10.33
C LYS A 163 -12.13 -8.31 9.53
N LYS A 164 -13.09 -7.38 9.72
CA LYS A 164 -13.10 -6.09 9.01
C LYS A 164 -11.75 -5.37 9.12
N ASP A 165 -11.20 -5.30 10.34
CA ASP A 165 -9.98 -4.52 10.64
C ASP A 165 -8.80 -5.40 11.06
N ARG A 166 -8.85 -6.70 10.73
CA ARG A 166 -7.80 -7.66 11.07
C ARG A 166 -7.63 -8.71 9.98
N PHE A 167 -6.37 -8.97 9.64
CA PHE A 167 -6.03 -10.04 8.73
C PHE A 167 -4.79 -10.80 9.23
N VAL A 168 -4.97 -12.05 9.57
CA VAL A 168 -3.88 -12.97 9.97
C VAL A 168 -3.85 -14.13 8.99
N TYR A 169 -2.72 -14.37 8.40
CA TYR A 169 -2.54 -15.48 7.44
C TYR A 169 -1.20 -16.15 7.59
N LYS A 170 -1.13 -17.37 7.13
CA LYS A 170 0.06 -18.21 7.17
C LYS A 170 0.56 -18.49 5.74
N ARG A 171 1.86 -18.56 5.61
CA ARG A 171 2.56 -19.11 4.44
C ARG A 171 3.37 -20.30 4.89
N SER A 172 3.32 -21.43 4.14
CA SER A 172 4.06 -22.64 4.49
C SER A 172 4.61 -23.35 3.25
N LEU A 173 5.84 -23.83 3.36
CA LEU A 173 6.53 -24.61 2.33
C LEU A 173 7.56 -25.52 2.98
N GLU A 174 7.50 -26.82 2.71
CA GLU A 174 8.52 -27.81 3.12
C GLU A 174 8.92 -27.73 4.61
N GLY A 175 7.93 -27.56 5.48
CA GLY A 175 8.14 -27.46 6.94
C GLY A 175 8.48 -26.08 7.46
N LYS A 176 8.80 -25.12 6.60
CA LYS A 176 8.91 -23.70 6.97
C LYS A 176 7.53 -23.09 7.09
N GLU A 177 7.32 -22.27 8.12
CA GLU A 177 6.04 -21.58 8.34
C GLU A 177 6.27 -20.13 8.74
N TYR A 178 5.47 -19.24 8.18
CA TYR A 178 5.42 -17.82 8.52
C TYR A 178 3.99 -17.39 8.80
N ILE A 179 3.81 -16.56 9.81
CA ILE A 179 2.52 -15.94 10.13
C ILE A 179 2.66 -14.44 9.95
N MET A 180 1.77 -13.86 9.15
CA MET A 180 1.63 -12.42 8.99
C MET A 180 0.42 -11.95 9.77
N ASP A 181 0.65 -10.98 10.65
CA ASP A 181 -0.33 -10.42 11.55
C ASP A 181 -0.53 -8.93 11.24
N CYS A 182 -1.68 -8.58 10.67
CA CYS A 182 -1.97 -7.27 10.12
C CYS A 182 -3.17 -6.62 10.80
N ASN A 183 -2.96 -5.48 11.44
CA ASN A 183 -4.03 -4.58 11.85
C ASN A 183 -4.40 -3.67 10.68
N LEU A 184 -5.61 -3.82 10.15
CA LEU A 184 -6.10 -3.03 9.00
C LEU A 184 -6.88 -1.78 9.43
N GLY A 185 -6.99 -1.53 10.73
CA GLY A 185 -7.78 -0.44 11.30
C GLY A 185 -6.98 0.54 12.15
N LYS A 186 -7.68 1.54 12.68
CA LYS A 186 -7.11 2.60 13.51
C LYS A 186 -6.99 2.22 15.00
N ASP A 187 -7.77 1.25 15.43
CA ASP A 187 -7.80 0.84 16.83
C ASP A 187 -6.63 -0.08 17.15
N VAL A 188 -6.07 0.09 18.35
CA VAL A 188 -5.05 -0.81 18.87
C VAL A 188 -5.66 -2.20 19.08
N GLN A 189 -4.97 -3.23 18.64
CA GLN A 189 -5.43 -4.62 18.74
C GLN A 189 -4.40 -5.47 19.47
N LYS A 190 -4.85 -6.54 20.13
CA LYS A 190 -3.96 -7.53 20.71
C LYS A 190 -3.20 -8.26 19.60
N ALA A 191 -1.88 -8.41 19.75
CA ALA A 191 -1.07 -9.17 18.81
C ALA A 191 -1.51 -10.65 18.74
N TYR A 192 -1.34 -11.27 17.57
CA TYR A 192 -1.55 -12.71 17.43
C TYR A 192 -0.55 -13.48 18.30
N GLN A 193 -1.05 -14.46 19.04
CA GLN A 193 -0.23 -15.32 19.89
C GLN A 193 0.32 -16.46 19.02
N ALA A 194 1.54 -16.30 18.55
CA ALA A 194 2.22 -17.27 17.69
C ALA A 194 3.20 -18.13 18.53
N ASP A 195 2.66 -19.04 19.33
CA ASP A 195 3.49 -19.92 20.15
C ASP A 195 4.41 -20.78 19.27
N GLY A 196 5.70 -20.82 19.62
CA GLY A 196 6.71 -21.50 18.81
C GLY A 196 7.26 -20.67 17.63
N PHE A 197 6.85 -19.41 17.50
CA PHE A 197 7.36 -18.50 16.46
C PHE A 197 8.22 -17.39 17.08
N GLU A 198 9.03 -16.78 16.25
CA GLU A 198 9.77 -15.55 16.55
C GLU A 198 9.36 -14.42 15.60
N CYS A 199 9.27 -13.20 16.11
CA CYS A 199 8.99 -12.04 15.28
C CYS A 199 10.28 -11.65 14.55
N ILE A 200 10.30 -11.80 13.22
CA ILE A 200 11.47 -11.48 12.38
C ILE A 200 11.35 -10.10 11.73
N PHE A 201 10.14 -9.54 11.66
CA PHE A 201 9.89 -8.21 11.12
C PHE A 201 8.64 -7.61 11.75
N THR A 202 8.69 -6.31 12.06
CA THR A 202 7.54 -5.55 12.56
C THR A 202 7.60 -4.11 12.07
N THR A 203 6.44 -3.50 11.84
CA THR A 203 6.31 -2.07 11.54
C THR A 203 5.99 -1.23 12.79
N GLY A 204 5.81 -1.87 13.95
CA GLY A 204 5.53 -1.24 15.24
C GLY A 204 6.60 -1.55 16.28
N THR A 205 6.36 -1.12 17.52
CA THR A 205 7.35 -1.19 18.63
C THR A 205 6.87 -1.99 19.83
N ASP A 206 5.57 -2.08 20.09
CA ASP A 206 5.02 -2.82 21.23
C ASP A 206 5.02 -4.33 20.93
N LYS A 207 5.21 -5.17 21.95
CA LYS A 207 5.27 -6.63 21.76
C LYS A 207 3.91 -7.31 21.83
N ASP A 208 3.01 -6.79 22.64
CA ASP A 208 1.75 -7.43 22.99
C ASP A 208 0.57 -6.91 22.17
N THR A 209 0.70 -5.71 21.60
CA THR A 209 -0.34 -5.04 20.83
C THR A 209 0.16 -4.63 19.45
N LEU A 210 -0.77 -4.52 18.51
CA LEU A 210 -0.55 -3.86 17.23
C LEU A 210 -1.20 -2.49 17.23
N SER A 211 -0.39 -1.49 16.97
CA SER A 211 -0.84 -0.13 16.73
C SER A 211 -1.71 -0.02 15.47
N ALA A 212 -2.27 1.15 15.20
CA ALA A 212 -3.01 1.41 13.96
C ALA A 212 -2.18 1.07 12.73
N TYR A 213 -2.74 0.26 11.84
CA TYR A 213 -2.12 -0.15 10.57
C TYR A 213 -0.74 -0.82 10.71
N GLU A 214 -0.50 -1.48 11.84
CA GLU A 214 0.74 -2.23 12.07
C GLU A 214 0.67 -3.63 11.44
N ALA A 215 1.83 -4.11 10.98
CA ALA A 215 2.00 -5.48 10.51
C ALA A 215 3.25 -6.14 11.11
N ARG A 216 3.16 -7.45 11.33
CA ARG A 216 4.27 -8.30 11.80
C ARG A 216 4.43 -9.54 10.94
N VAL A 217 5.66 -10.00 10.84
CA VAL A 217 6.02 -11.29 10.24
C VAL A 217 6.68 -12.15 11.30
N TRP A 218 6.08 -13.29 11.55
CA TRP A 218 6.54 -14.29 12.49
C TRP A 218 7.08 -15.49 11.73
N LYS A 219 8.20 -16.06 12.17
CA LYS A 219 8.82 -17.26 11.61
C LYS A 219 8.80 -18.37 12.66
N LYS A 220 8.43 -19.57 12.26
CA LYS A 220 8.52 -20.78 13.12
C LYS A 220 9.97 -21.04 13.50
N LYS A 221 10.22 -21.32 14.78
CA LYS A 221 11.53 -21.66 15.36
C LYS A 221 12.02 -23.02 14.91
#